data_b5edc40f0ebe02c8cea7c436c9c8802d
#
_entry.id   b5edc40f0ebe02c8cea7c436c9c8802d
#
_cell.length_a   1.000
_cell.length_b   1.000
_cell.length_c   1.000
_cell.angle_alpha   90.00
_cell.angle_beta   90.00
_cell.angle_gamma   90.00
#
_symmetry.space_group_name_H-M   'P 1'
#
loop_
_entity.id
_entity.type
_entity.pdbx_description
1 polymer ?
#
loop_
_entity_poly.entity_id
_entity_poly.type
_entity_poly.pdbx_seq_one_letter_code
_entity_poly.pdbx_strand_id
1 'polypeptide(L)'
;VFTHTRTIFVKERQKKTLREEFEEYVLKTVSPEQLIDDYLVPYTNAYVQLKNCEFTATHHADEVNGLLFWLNKTNNSDWMPPAIKFLAEHPNDSEYVLWFIRKLERLASYLLVTAQDVNHRVDRYKWLLVEMESRPDSTLADPLRNIELTDWEKEQFQQTLDGEIYTMTAQRRNYIIQRLDSFM
;
A
#
# COMPACT_ATOMS: atom_id res chain seq x y z
N VAL A 1 8.42 9.71 -5.53
CA VAL A 1 9.03 9.22 -4.28
C VAL A 1 8.87 10.25 -3.17
N PHE A 2 9.32 11.50 -3.29
CA PHE A 2 9.27 12.50 -2.21
C PHE A 2 7.91 12.66 -1.53
N THR A 3 6.83 12.73 -2.28
CA THR A 3 5.46 12.80 -1.71
C THR A 3 5.16 11.58 -0.83
N HIS A 4 5.54 10.38 -1.26
CA HIS A 4 5.34 9.15 -0.49
C HIS A 4 6.24 9.11 0.75
N THR A 5 7.51 9.52 0.62
CA THR A 5 8.43 9.65 1.77
C THR A 5 7.85 10.60 2.81
N ARG A 6 7.38 11.79 2.38
CA ARG A 6 6.71 12.72 3.28
C ARG A 6 5.51 12.06 3.98
N THR A 7 4.68 11.31 3.25
CA THR A 7 3.51 10.63 3.83
C THR A 7 3.92 9.56 4.85
N ILE A 8 5.00 8.84 4.63
CA ILE A 8 5.54 7.85 5.58
C ILE A 8 5.97 8.55 6.90
N PHE A 9 6.65 9.70 6.81
CA PHE A 9 7.08 10.44 8.00
C PHE A 9 5.91 11.11 8.75
N VAL A 10 5.02 11.79 8.02
CA VAL A 10 4.00 12.68 8.62
C VAL A 10 2.69 11.96 8.92
N LYS A 11 2.33 10.96 8.11
CA LYS A 11 1.09 10.15 8.24
C LYS A 11 -0.21 10.97 8.26
N GLU A 12 -0.15 12.17 7.70
CA GLU A 12 -1.29 13.08 7.56
C GLU A 12 -1.39 13.60 6.14
N ARG A 13 -2.54 14.18 5.81
CA ARG A 13 -2.69 14.88 4.54
C ARG A 13 -1.76 16.07 4.45
N GLN A 14 -1.24 16.32 3.24
CA GLN A 14 -0.44 17.49 2.96
C GLN A 14 -1.27 18.77 3.15
N LYS A 15 -0.76 19.70 3.96
CA LYS A 15 -1.40 20.99 4.29
C LYS A 15 -0.61 22.19 3.77
N LYS A 16 0.69 21.98 3.51
CA LYS A 16 1.64 22.99 3.02
C LYS A 16 2.30 22.48 1.75
N THR A 17 3.18 23.25 1.15
CA THR A 17 4.00 22.76 0.04
C THR A 17 4.87 21.58 0.49
N LEU A 18 5.23 20.71 -0.44
CA LEU A 18 6.07 19.55 -0.14
C LEU A 18 7.39 19.97 0.51
N ARG A 19 7.99 21.06 0.01
CA ARG A 19 9.23 21.60 0.55
C ARG A 19 9.08 22.05 2.01
N GLU A 20 8.05 22.84 2.32
CA GLU A 20 7.81 23.31 3.69
C GLU A 20 7.60 22.15 4.66
N GLU A 21 6.87 21.10 4.25
CA GLU A 21 6.64 19.96 5.11
C GLU A 21 7.89 19.08 5.27
N PHE A 22 8.76 19.00 4.25
CA PHE A 22 10.07 18.37 4.41
C PHE A 22 10.95 19.12 5.40
N GLU A 23 11.04 20.45 5.29
CA GLU A 23 11.81 21.29 6.21
C GLU A 23 11.25 21.23 7.66
N GLU A 24 9.92 21.15 7.80
CA GLU A 24 9.26 21.18 9.12
C GLU A 24 9.27 19.83 9.84
N TYR A 25 9.06 18.74 9.12
CA TYR A 25 8.81 17.41 9.72
C TYR A 25 9.90 16.39 9.44
N VAL A 26 10.50 16.39 8.25
CA VAL A 26 11.46 15.36 7.87
C VAL A 26 12.87 15.76 8.27
N LEU A 27 13.35 16.93 7.86
CA LEU A 27 14.71 17.40 8.14
C LEU A 27 14.96 17.82 9.60
N LYS A 28 13.92 17.89 10.42
CA LYS A 28 14.06 18.01 11.89
C LYS A 28 14.23 16.66 12.57
N THR A 29 13.91 15.57 11.91
CA THR A 29 13.95 14.22 12.47
C THR A 29 15.23 13.48 12.07
N VAL A 30 15.72 13.73 10.86
CA VAL A 30 16.91 13.05 10.30
C VAL A 30 17.84 14.05 9.64
N SER A 31 19.15 13.75 9.61
CA SER A 31 20.12 14.56 8.85
C SER A 31 19.88 14.40 7.34
N PRO A 32 20.37 15.35 6.50
CA PRO A 32 20.28 15.21 5.05
C PRO A 32 20.95 13.92 4.51
N GLU A 33 22.09 13.53 5.08
CA GLU A 33 22.79 12.29 4.72
C GLU A 33 21.93 11.07 5.06
N GLN A 34 21.42 10.99 6.28
CA GLN A 34 20.51 9.91 6.69
C GLN A 34 19.25 9.89 5.84
N LEU A 35 18.68 11.05 5.50
CA LEU A 35 17.50 11.08 4.62
C LEU A 35 17.80 10.48 3.26
N ILE A 36 18.98 10.68 2.69
CA ILE A 36 19.36 10.14 1.39
C ILE A 36 19.61 8.63 1.52
N ASP A 37 20.50 8.23 2.42
CA ASP A 37 21.04 6.88 2.47
C ASP A 37 20.04 5.87 3.08
N ASP A 38 19.37 6.25 4.17
CA ASP A 38 18.51 5.34 4.93
C ASP A 38 17.05 5.35 4.43
N TYR A 39 16.63 6.40 3.69
CA TYR A 39 15.23 6.53 3.26
C TYR A 39 15.07 6.73 1.76
N LEU A 40 15.63 7.79 1.15
CA LEU A 40 15.33 8.11 -0.25
C LEU A 40 15.86 7.06 -1.22
N VAL A 41 17.05 6.52 -1.00
CA VAL A 41 17.62 5.47 -1.86
C VAL A 41 16.81 4.18 -1.75
N PRO A 42 16.61 3.56 -0.55
CA PRO A 42 15.80 2.35 -0.44
C PRO A 42 14.34 2.56 -0.86
N TYR A 43 13.72 3.71 -0.54
CA TYR A 43 12.36 4.02 -0.93
C TYR A 43 12.21 4.23 -2.44
N THR A 44 13.24 4.77 -3.11
CA THR A 44 13.24 4.89 -4.58
C THR A 44 13.31 3.52 -5.24
N ASN A 45 14.18 2.65 -4.73
CA ASN A 45 14.30 1.28 -5.22
C ASN A 45 12.98 0.50 -5.06
N ALA A 46 12.37 0.59 -3.88
CA ALA A 46 11.07 -0.02 -3.62
C ALA A 46 9.97 0.58 -4.53
N TYR A 47 9.92 1.90 -4.68
CA TYR A 47 8.95 2.57 -5.54
C TYR A 47 9.03 2.10 -7.00
N VAL A 48 10.24 1.96 -7.56
CA VAL A 48 10.45 1.51 -8.94
C VAL A 48 9.91 0.09 -9.09
N GLN A 49 10.25 -0.83 -8.19
CA GLN A 49 9.75 -2.21 -8.22
C GLN A 49 8.22 -2.27 -8.14
N LEU A 50 7.61 -1.52 -7.22
CA LEU A 50 6.16 -1.47 -7.04
C LEU A 50 5.45 -0.89 -8.26
N LYS A 51 5.97 0.21 -8.80
CA LYS A 51 5.34 0.91 -9.92
C LYS A 51 5.41 0.13 -11.23
N ASN A 52 6.52 -0.54 -11.48
CA ASN A 52 6.76 -1.30 -12.71
C ASN A 52 6.33 -2.75 -12.61
N CYS A 53 5.92 -3.24 -11.43
CA CYS A 53 5.71 -4.67 -11.15
C CYS A 53 6.98 -5.49 -11.45
N GLU A 54 8.12 -5.01 -10.96
CA GLU A 54 9.45 -5.58 -11.18
C GLU A 54 10.12 -6.00 -9.85
N PHE A 55 9.34 -6.51 -8.92
CA PHE A 55 9.87 -7.10 -7.69
C PHE A 55 10.72 -8.31 -8.04
N THR A 56 11.92 -8.38 -7.46
CA THR A 56 12.89 -9.45 -7.70
C THR A 56 13.23 -10.17 -6.40
N ALA A 57 13.09 -11.48 -6.38
CA ALA A 57 13.49 -12.34 -5.28
C ALA A 57 13.72 -13.77 -5.81
N THR A 58 14.36 -14.62 -5.03
CA THR A 58 14.58 -16.02 -5.38
C THR A 58 13.26 -16.81 -5.46
N HIS A 59 12.29 -16.43 -4.62
CA HIS A 59 10.98 -17.07 -4.55
C HIS A 59 9.87 -16.01 -4.59
N HIS A 60 8.69 -16.37 -5.07
CA HIS A 60 7.46 -15.57 -5.06
C HIS A 60 7.48 -14.27 -5.90
N ALA A 61 8.50 -14.02 -6.71
CA ALA A 61 8.58 -12.79 -7.50
C ALA A 61 7.39 -12.64 -8.46
N ASP A 62 7.03 -13.69 -9.18
CA ASP A 62 5.91 -13.67 -10.13
C ASP A 62 4.56 -13.44 -9.43
N GLU A 63 4.35 -14.08 -8.26
CA GLU A 63 3.13 -13.89 -7.48
C GLU A 63 3.01 -12.44 -6.97
N VAL A 64 4.10 -11.89 -6.43
CA VAL A 64 4.14 -10.50 -5.97
C VAL A 64 3.86 -9.56 -7.13
N ASN A 65 4.51 -9.74 -8.28
CA ASN A 65 4.32 -8.89 -9.46
C ASN A 65 2.90 -8.97 -10.02
N GLY A 66 2.28 -10.15 -10.00
CA GLY A 66 0.86 -10.31 -10.33
C GLY A 66 -0.06 -9.51 -9.41
N LEU A 67 0.21 -9.47 -8.10
CA LEU A 67 -0.55 -8.67 -7.15
C LEU A 67 -0.30 -7.16 -7.31
N LEU A 68 0.94 -6.76 -7.60
CA LEU A 68 1.31 -5.37 -7.88
C LEU A 68 0.60 -4.83 -9.14
N PHE A 69 0.45 -5.67 -10.16
CA PHE A 69 -0.34 -5.32 -11.34
C PHE A 69 -1.77 -4.92 -10.95
N TRP A 70 -2.43 -5.69 -10.06
CA TRP A 70 -3.79 -5.38 -9.60
C TRP A 70 -3.85 -4.17 -8.69
N LEU A 71 -2.87 -3.96 -7.82
CA LEU A 71 -2.74 -2.73 -7.03
C LEU A 71 -2.64 -1.49 -7.94
N ASN A 72 -1.82 -1.54 -8.98
CA ASN A 72 -1.70 -0.44 -9.96
C ASN A 72 -2.99 -0.19 -10.74
N LYS A 73 -3.89 -1.18 -10.88
CA LYS A 73 -5.22 -1.04 -11.50
C LYS A 73 -6.25 -0.33 -10.62
N THR A 74 -6.01 -0.16 -9.34
CA THR A 74 -6.93 0.57 -8.45
C THR A 74 -7.06 2.06 -8.79
N ASN A 75 -6.16 2.59 -9.65
CA ASN A 75 -6.14 3.97 -10.12
C ASN A 75 -6.04 5.02 -8.99
N ASN A 76 -5.39 4.66 -7.90
CA ASN A 76 -4.96 5.57 -6.84
C ASN A 76 -3.58 5.15 -6.35
N SER A 77 -2.94 6.00 -5.55
CA SER A 77 -1.61 5.75 -5.00
C SER A 77 -1.58 5.76 -3.46
N ASP A 78 -2.74 5.69 -2.81
CA ASP A 78 -2.84 5.76 -1.35
C ASP A 78 -2.16 4.56 -0.67
N TRP A 79 -2.09 3.42 -1.36
CA TRP A 79 -1.43 2.19 -0.91
C TRP A 79 0.11 2.21 -1.04
N MET A 80 0.65 3.14 -1.85
CA MET A 80 2.09 3.21 -2.13
C MET A 80 2.95 3.48 -0.90
N PRO A 81 2.65 4.45 0.00
CA PRO A 81 3.49 4.73 1.14
C PRO A 81 3.75 3.51 2.05
N PRO A 82 2.74 2.75 2.51
CA PRO A 82 3.01 1.56 3.30
C PRO A 82 3.74 0.46 2.51
N ALA A 83 3.47 0.31 1.21
CA ALA A 83 4.18 -0.67 0.38
C ALA A 83 5.67 -0.32 0.20
N ILE A 84 5.99 0.95 -0.04
CA ILE A 84 7.38 1.44 -0.15
C ILE A 84 8.14 1.18 1.14
N LYS A 85 7.56 1.59 2.29
CA LYS A 85 8.17 1.36 3.60
C LYS A 85 8.42 -0.13 3.84
N PHE A 86 7.41 -0.97 3.61
CA PHE A 86 7.49 -2.40 3.85
C PHE A 86 8.58 -3.08 3.00
N LEU A 87 8.62 -2.82 1.69
CA LEU A 87 9.64 -3.39 0.81
C LEU A 87 11.06 -2.94 1.17
N ALA A 88 11.21 -1.68 1.58
CA ALA A 88 12.51 -1.17 1.99
C ALA A 88 13.03 -1.80 3.29
N GLU A 89 12.12 -2.15 4.21
CA GLU A 89 12.46 -2.75 5.51
C GLU A 89 12.62 -4.29 5.44
N HIS A 90 12.02 -4.96 4.44
CA HIS A 90 12.04 -6.42 4.28
C HIS A 90 12.62 -6.87 2.92
N PRO A 91 13.80 -6.40 2.50
CA PRO A 91 14.32 -6.63 1.15
C PRO A 91 14.66 -8.11 0.87
N ASN A 92 14.87 -8.92 1.91
CA ASN A 92 15.31 -10.31 1.80
C ASN A 92 14.25 -11.33 2.27
N ASP A 93 13.07 -10.88 2.69
CA ASP A 93 11.99 -11.76 3.19
C ASP A 93 10.84 -11.82 2.18
N SER A 94 11.04 -12.59 1.11
CA SER A 94 10.06 -12.71 0.03
C SER A 94 8.73 -13.36 0.46
N GLU A 95 8.73 -14.22 1.49
CA GLU A 95 7.50 -14.81 2.03
C GLU A 95 6.65 -13.76 2.76
N TYR A 96 7.29 -12.95 3.60
CA TYR A 96 6.58 -11.89 4.31
C TYR A 96 6.14 -10.77 3.37
N VAL A 97 6.96 -10.45 2.35
CA VAL A 97 6.59 -9.52 1.28
C VAL A 97 5.37 -10.05 0.51
N LEU A 98 5.33 -11.32 0.10
CA LEU A 98 4.18 -11.90 -0.56
C LEU A 98 2.92 -11.81 0.31
N TRP A 99 3.02 -12.19 1.58
CA TRP A 99 1.92 -12.07 2.53
C TRP A 99 1.40 -10.63 2.61
N PHE A 100 2.32 -9.67 2.80
CA PHE A 100 1.97 -8.25 2.94
C PHE A 100 1.30 -7.70 1.67
N ILE A 101 1.89 -7.91 0.50
CA ILE A 101 1.34 -7.41 -0.78
C ILE A 101 -0.02 -8.07 -1.09
N ARG A 102 -0.21 -9.35 -0.75
CA ARG A 102 -1.52 -10.02 -0.88
C ARG A 102 -2.59 -9.40 0.01
N LYS A 103 -2.25 -9.07 1.25
CA LYS A 103 -3.18 -8.40 2.16
C LYS A 103 -3.46 -6.96 1.75
N LEU A 104 -2.43 -6.25 1.29
CA LEU A 104 -2.54 -4.88 0.79
C LEU A 104 -3.42 -4.80 -0.47
N GLU A 105 -3.26 -5.74 -1.41
CA GLU A 105 -4.10 -5.83 -2.61
C GLU A 105 -5.56 -6.07 -2.21
N ARG A 106 -5.81 -6.97 -1.28
CA ARG A 106 -7.17 -7.23 -0.78
C ARG A 106 -7.78 -6.00 -0.10
N LEU A 107 -7.03 -5.28 0.72
CA LEU A 107 -7.47 -4.03 1.34
C LEU A 107 -7.77 -2.96 0.28
N ALA A 108 -6.87 -2.76 -0.68
CA ALA A 108 -7.06 -1.80 -1.77
C ALA A 108 -8.28 -2.14 -2.65
N SER A 109 -8.48 -3.43 -2.93
CA SER A 109 -9.66 -3.95 -3.66
C SER A 109 -10.95 -3.66 -2.91
N TYR A 110 -10.99 -3.93 -1.61
CA TYR A 110 -12.13 -3.61 -0.74
C TYR A 110 -12.46 -2.11 -0.80
N LEU A 111 -11.46 -1.25 -0.57
CA LEU A 111 -11.64 0.19 -0.55
C LEU A 111 -12.16 0.75 -1.89
N LEU A 112 -11.69 0.17 -3.01
CA LEU A 112 -12.17 0.53 -4.35
C LEU A 112 -13.59 0.04 -4.59
N VAL A 113 -13.84 -1.25 -4.39
CA VAL A 113 -15.09 -1.92 -4.75
C VAL A 113 -16.27 -1.41 -3.91
N THR A 114 -16.05 -1.14 -2.63
CA THR A 114 -17.06 -0.56 -1.74
C THR A 114 -17.18 0.96 -1.84
N ALA A 115 -16.43 1.60 -2.77
CA ALA A 115 -16.41 3.05 -3.00
C ALA A 115 -16.11 3.89 -1.76
N GLN A 116 -15.17 3.44 -0.94
CA GLN A 116 -14.77 4.20 0.24
C GLN A 116 -14.21 5.58 -0.15
N ASP A 117 -14.61 6.59 0.59
CA ASP A 117 -14.15 7.96 0.33
C ASP A 117 -12.64 8.14 0.60
N VAL A 118 -12.10 9.25 0.09
CA VAL A 118 -10.65 9.52 0.17
C VAL A 118 -10.17 9.64 1.61
N ASN A 119 -11.00 10.18 2.54
CA ASN A 119 -10.60 10.33 3.94
C ASN A 119 -10.45 8.96 4.60
N HIS A 120 -11.45 8.10 4.40
CA HIS A 120 -11.43 6.74 4.92
C HIS A 120 -10.23 5.94 4.40
N ARG A 121 -9.92 6.03 3.08
CA ARG A 121 -8.75 5.37 2.50
C ARG A 121 -7.44 5.86 3.11
N VAL A 122 -7.27 7.19 3.20
CA VAL A 122 -6.06 7.80 3.79
C VAL A 122 -5.89 7.40 5.25
N ASP A 123 -6.96 7.42 6.03
CA ASP A 123 -6.92 7.02 7.45
C ASP A 123 -6.58 5.53 7.60
N ARG A 124 -7.10 4.67 6.72
CA ARG A 124 -6.82 3.23 6.75
C ARG A 124 -5.33 2.93 6.53
N TYR A 125 -4.69 3.58 5.55
CA TYR A 125 -3.26 3.43 5.30
C TYR A 125 -2.39 4.17 6.33
N LYS A 126 -2.87 5.27 6.91
CA LYS A 126 -2.23 5.95 8.03
C LYS A 126 -2.07 5.00 9.24
N TRP A 127 -3.15 4.33 9.64
CA TRP A 127 -3.09 3.40 10.77
C TRP A 127 -2.16 2.21 10.51
N LEU A 128 -2.07 1.74 9.27
CA LEU A 128 -1.08 0.74 8.89
C LEU A 128 0.36 1.27 9.05
N LEU A 129 0.64 2.48 8.58
CA LEU A 129 1.96 3.11 8.77
C LEU A 129 2.31 3.34 10.25
N VAL A 130 1.34 3.72 11.08
CA VAL A 130 1.53 3.86 12.54
C VAL A 130 1.87 2.51 13.17
N GLU A 131 1.18 1.44 12.79
CA GLU A 131 1.48 0.10 13.28
C GLU A 131 2.87 -0.36 12.86
N MET A 132 3.26 -0.18 11.58
CA MET A 132 4.59 -0.53 11.08
C MET A 132 5.70 0.17 11.87
N GLU A 133 5.50 1.43 12.27
CA GLU A 133 6.46 2.17 13.08
C GLU A 133 6.51 1.70 14.53
N SER A 134 5.37 1.31 15.11
CA SER A 134 5.29 0.81 16.49
C SER A 134 5.71 -0.65 16.63
N ARG A 135 5.78 -1.39 15.51
CA ARG A 135 6.12 -2.82 15.46
C ARG A 135 7.17 -3.10 14.36
N PRO A 136 8.38 -2.51 14.47
CA PRO A 136 9.42 -2.68 13.47
C PRO A 136 9.90 -4.13 13.34
N ASP A 137 9.75 -4.94 14.40
CA ASP A 137 10.13 -6.35 14.45
C ASP A 137 8.98 -7.30 14.04
N SER A 138 7.93 -6.79 13.37
CA SER A 138 6.85 -7.64 12.87
C SER A 138 7.37 -8.66 11.86
N THR A 139 6.83 -9.88 11.92
CA THR A 139 7.23 -11.01 11.07
C THR A 139 6.01 -11.75 10.56
N LEU A 140 6.22 -12.71 9.67
CA LEU A 140 5.14 -13.57 9.20
C LEU A 140 4.47 -14.37 10.34
N ALA A 141 5.21 -14.69 11.40
CA ALA A 141 4.68 -15.40 12.59
C ALA A 141 3.86 -14.48 13.52
N ASP A 142 4.18 -13.18 13.56
CA ASP A 142 3.42 -12.15 14.27
C ASP A 142 3.22 -10.92 13.37
N PRO A 143 2.30 -11.01 12.38
CA PRO A 143 2.19 -10.02 11.34
C PRO A 143 1.43 -8.76 11.76
N LEU A 144 1.48 -7.75 10.90
CA LEU A 144 0.71 -6.51 11.03
C LEU A 144 -0.80 -6.81 10.96
N ARG A 145 -1.59 -6.12 11.79
CA ARG A 145 -3.04 -6.35 11.92
C ARG A 145 -3.89 -5.31 11.19
N ASN A 146 -3.44 -4.06 11.14
CA ASN A 146 -4.18 -3.00 10.46
C ASN A 146 -4.28 -3.15 8.95
N ILE A 147 -3.59 -4.10 8.35
CA ILE A 147 -3.72 -4.47 6.94
C ILE A 147 -4.89 -5.44 6.70
N GLU A 148 -5.35 -6.15 7.73
CA GLU A 148 -6.43 -7.12 7.62
C GLU A 148 -7.80 -6.43 7.54
N LEU A 149 -8.69 -7.02 6.76
CA LEU A 149 -10.10 -6.62 6.78
C LEU A 149 -10.76 -7.13 8.05
N THR A 150 -11.52 -6.27 8.71
CA THR A 150 -12.43 -6.67 9.79
C THR A 150 -13.54 -7.57 9.26
N ASP A 151 -14.24 -8.28 10.14
CA ASP A 151 -15.35 -9.16 9.70
C ASP A 151 -16.48 -8.34 9.07
N TRP A 152 -16.75 -7.14 9.56
CA TRP A 152 -17.71 -6.22 8.96
C TRP A 152 -17.26 -5.78 7.54
N GLU A 153 -15.98 -5.44 7.36
CA GLU A 153 -15.44 -5.07 6.04
C GLU A 153 -15.50 -6.24 5.04
N LYS A 154 -15.26 -7.47 5.52
CA LYS A 154 -15.39 -8.68 4.68
C LYS A 154 -16.84 -8.89 4.25
N GLU A 155 -17.79 -8.74 5.17
CA GLU A 155 -19.22 -8.88 4.87
C GLU A 155 -19.68 -7.79 3.90
N GLN A 156 -19.32 -6.54 4.12
CA GLN A 156 -19.61 -5.43 3.21
C GLN A 156 -19.02 -5.66 1.81
N PHE A 157 -17.80 -6.17 1.75
CA PHE A 157 -17.13 -6.50 0.48
C PHE A 157 -17.91 -7.57 -0.29
N GLN A 158 -18.26 -8.66 0.39
CA GLN A 158 -19.03 -9.74 -0.19
C GLN A 158 -20.40 -9.26 -0.68
N GLN A 159 -21.17 -8.57 0.16
CA GLN A 159 -22.47 -8.00 -0.22
C GLN A 159 -22.37 -7.10 -1.45
N THR A 160 -21.29 -6.31 -1.56
CA THR A 160 -21.07 -5.44 -2.71
C THR A 160 -20.78 -6.23 -3.98
N LEU A 161 -20.02 -7.33 -3.89
CA LEU A 161 -19.70 -8.20 -5.02
C LEU A 161 -20.91 -9.04 -5.46
N ASP A 162 -21.76 -9.44 -4.53
CA ASP A 162 -23.02 -10.18 -4.82
C ASP A 162 -24.12 -9.27 -5.38
N GLY A 163 -23.92 -7.94 -5.35
CA GLY A 163 -24.88 -6.95 -5.82
C GLY A 163 -24.83 -6.69 -7.33
N GLU A 164 -25.58 -5.66 -7.75
CA GLU A 164 -25.68 -5.26 -9.18
C GLU A 164 -24.44 -4.49 -9.64
N ILE A 165 -23.39 -5.17 -10.09
CA ILE A 165 -22.13 -4.55 -10.54
C ILE A 165 -22.31 -3.58 -11.71
N TYR A 166 -23.35 -3.74 -12.54
CA TYR A 166 -23.63 -2.86 -13.69
C TYR A 166 -24.10 -1.44 -13.29
N THR A 167 -24.55 -1.26 -12.07
CA THR A 167 -24.92 0.06 -11.51
C THR A 167 -23.70 0.83 -11.00
N MET A 168 -22.57 0.16 -10.84
CA MET A 168 -21.33 0.77 -10.38
C MET A 168 -20.69 1.67 -11.45
N THR A 169 -19.78 2.56 -11.01
CA THR A 169 -18.94 3.32 -11.93
C THR A 169 -18.15 2.39 -12.86
N ALA A 170 -17.84 2.86 -14.08
CA ALA A 170 -17.10 2.06 -15.05
C ALA A 170 -15.76 1.55 -14.50
N GLN A 171 -15.06 2.36 -13.71
CA GLN A 171 -13.79 1.96 -13.07
C GLN A 171 -13.96 0.75 -12.15
N ARG A 172 -14.92 0.81 -11.22
CA ARG A 172 -15.19 -0.28 -10.26
C ARG A 172 -15.62 -1.56 -10.97
N ARG A 173 -16.60 -1.42 -11.87
CA ARG A 173 -17.11 -2.54 -12.66
C ARG A 173 -16.03 -3.21 -13.49
N ASN A 174 -15.21 -2.44 -14.23
CA ASN A 174 -14.14 -3.00 -15.05
C ASN A 174 -13.07 -3.67 -14.20
N TYR A 175 -12.73 -3.11 -13.04
CA TYR A 175 -11.81 -3.73 -12.11
C TYR A 175 -12.33 -5.12 -11.65
N ILE A 176 -13.58 -5.21 -11.21
CA ILE A 176 -14.21 -6.45 -10.75
C ILE A 176 -14.20 -7.50 -11.86
N ILE A 177 -14.69 -7.13 -13.07
CA ILE A 177 -14.79 -8.06 -14.20
C ILE A 177 -13.40 -8.59 -14.59
N GLN A 178 -12.42 -7.71 -14.76
CA GLN A 178 -11.05 -8.11 -15.11
C GLN A 178 -10.39 -8.95 -14.01
N ARG A 179 -10.66 -8.65 -12.74
CA ARG A 179 -10.11 -9.41 -11.62
C ARG A 179 -10.70 -10.82 -11.55
N LEU A 180 -11.98 -10.96 -11.77
CA LEU A 180 -12.64 -12.28 -11.84
C LEU A 180 -12.16 -13.11 -13.05
N ASP A 181 -12.06 -12.49 -14.22
CA ASP A 181 -11.57 -13.15 -15.44
C ASP A 181 -10.12 -13.68 -15.27
N SER A 182 -9.30 -13.03 -14.47
CA SER A 182 -7.92 -13.45 -14.20
C SER A 182 -7.80 -14.76 -13.39
N PHE A 183 -8.90 -15.27 -12.83
CA PHE A 183 -8.94 -16.54 -12.11
C PHE A 183 -9.47 -17.71 -12.96
N MET A 184 -10.00 -17.44 -14.18
CA MET A 184 -10.46 -18.45 -15.13
C MET A 184 -9.35 -18.90 -16.06
#